data_4bfd5789462c4df4cae9b36ae2e322ad
#
_entry.id   4bfd5789462c4df4cae9b36ae2e322ad
#
_cell.length_a   1.000
_cell.length_b   1.000
_cell.length_c   1.000
_cell.angle_alpha   90.00
_cell.angle_beta   90.00
_cell.angle_gamma   90.00
#
_symmetry.space_group_name_H-M   'P 1'
#
loop_
_entity.id
_entity.type
_entity.pdbx_description
1 polymer ?
#
loop_
_entity_poly.entity_id
_entity_poly.type
_entity_poly.pdbx_seq_one_letter_code
_entity_poly.pdbx_strand_id
1 'polypeptide(L)'
;MADLTPVGTRLTEALLPLELAPRERLRLRSLSRWNALRGVRVGLTVAVLLLLLIGANLATPLYPALQARLGLTPVDTTVLFTVYVFALVPVLAAVGHWSDQLGRRALVLPAVVLASVGDLVFASSSSLGELALGRAVQGIAVGLATGAAGAALADLLPDRPSVAAKLTLAASAGGVALGPLLGAALASGKDPVVTPFLLHAIALLALCVPLALLHPRSPGQDAVAPPTVSRTNLRPRALSLPKQGRGVFLLAAATGFVSYAVFGVYLSLAPSYAASLLHTKAPLAGAGVAALLLGSSAAAQLLARPTRARAVPALGMAGLALGLGLVVLAGYAHVPALLFAGSVLAGASQGMAFRALFTMASAALEPDLRASQLSTLWVVVYLGSSLPIVAVGFLARAYGILPAFATFASVAATACLTLGAATLRTKR
;
A
#
# COMPACT_ATOMS: atom_id res chain seq x y z
N MET A 1 -37.22 -17.20 -27.27
CA MET A 1 -35.79 -16.98 -27.47
C MET A 1 -35.49 -15.63 -26.86
N ALA A 2 -34.95 -15.60 -25.63
CA ALA A 2 -34.66 -14.37 -24.91
C ALA A 2 -33.23 -13.89 -25.28
N ASP A 3 -33.20 -12.69 -25.78
CA ASP A 3 -32.01 -11.98 -26.27
C ASP A 3 -31.00 -11.74 -25.11
N LEU A 4 -29.93 -12.52 -25.05
CA LEU A 4 -28.85 -12.41 -24.08
C LEU A 4 -27.81 -11.44 -24.62
N THR A 5 -28.06 -10.13 -24.50
CA THR A 5 -27.02 -9.14 -24.71
C THR A 5 -25.87 -9.34 -23.70
N PRO A 6 -24.62 -9.34 -24.13
CA PRO A 6 -23.47 -9.66 -23.26
C PRO A 6 -23.32 -8.61 -22.15
N VAL A 7 -23.14 -9.12 -20.92
CA VAL A 7 -23.04 -8.35 -19.65
C VAL A 7 -21.92 -7.28 -19.67
N GLY A 8 -20.93 -7.43 -20.54
CA GLY A 8 -19.86 -6.44 -20.71
C GLY A 8 -20.35 -5.09 -21.25
N THR A 9 -21.34 -5.09 -22.10
CA THR A 9 -22.00 -3.87 -22.61
C THR A 9 -22.82 -3.20 -21.50
N ARG A 10 -23.42 -3.97 -20.60
CA ARG A 10 -24.24 -3.42 -19.50
C ARG A 10 -23.41 -2.84 -18.35
N LEU A 11 -22.22 -3.36 -18.05
CA LEU A 11 -21.34 -2.78 -17.00
C LEU A 11 -20.62 -1.51 -17.49
N THR A 12 -20.26 -1.43 -18.76
CA THR A 12 -19.78 -0.17 -19.37
C THR A 12 -20.92 0.85 -19.50
N GLU A 13 -22.17 0.39 -19.64
CA GLU A 13 -23.34 1.25 -19.65
C GLU A 13 -23.78 1.68 -18.24
N ALA A 14 -23.58 0.86 -17.20
CA ALA A 14 -23.89 1.19 -15.80
C ALA A 14 -22.92 2.18 -15.15
N LEU A 15 -21.71 2.36 -15.71
CA LEU A 15 -20.73 3.35 -15.28
C LEU A 15 -20.86 4.70 -16.05
N LEU A 16 -21.76 4.79 -17.00
CA LEU A 16 -22.20 6.05 -17.60
C LEU A 16 -23.51 6.46 -16.90
N PRO A 17 -23.75 7.77 -16.63
CA PRO A 17 -25.00 8.24 -16.07
C PRO A 17 -26.17 7.64 -16.85
N LEU A 18 -27.11 7.00 -16.14
CA LEU A 18 -28.19 6.17 -16.67
C LEU A 18 -29.17 6.88 -17.62
N GLU A 19 -29.04 8.20 -17.81
CA GLU A 19 -30.01 9.02 -18.56
C GLU A 19 -29.44 9.69 -19.83
N LEU A 20 -28.21 9.36 -20.23
CA LEU A 20 -27.66 9.98 -21.44
C LEU A 20 -28.20 9.34 -22.72
N ALA A 21 -28.74 10.18 -23.61
CA ALA A 21 -29.19 9.77 -24.93
C ALA A 21 -28.09 9.08 -25.73
N PRO A 22 -28.37 8.13 -26.64
CA PRO A 22 -27.37 7.41 -27.43
C PRO A 22 -26.34 8.32 -28.14
N ARG A 23 -26.78 9.51 -28.55
CA ARG A 23 -25.90 10.54 -29.17
C ARG A 23 -24.91 11.18 -28.20
N GLU A 24 -25.27 11.34 -26.93
CA GLU A 24 -24.37 11.84 -25.87
C GLU A 24 -23.37 10.77 -25.45
N ARG A 25 -23.76 9.50 -25.41
CA ARG A 25 -22.85 8.35 -25.20
C ARG A 25 -21.81 8.26 -26.32
N LEU A 26 -22.20 8.52 -27.56
CA LEU A 26 -21.27 8.64 -28.70
C LEU A 26 -20.38 9.85 -28.59
N ARG A 27 -20.84 11.01 -28.10
CA ARG A 27 -20.02 12.20 -27.83
C ARG A 27 -19.00 11.97 -26.71
N LEU A 28 -19.37 11.34 -25.62
CA LEU A 28 -18.43 10.99 -24.54
C LEU A 28 -17.38 9.96 -25.01
N ARG A 29 -17.77 9.01 -25.88
CA ARG A 29 -16.82 8.12 -26.57
C ARG A 29 -15.91 8.90 -27.55
N SER A 30 -16.37 10.01 -28.11
CA SER A 30 -15.56 10.88 -28.98
C SER A 30 -14.60 11.79 -28.24
N LEU A 31 -14.89 12.15 -26.97
CA LEU A 31 -14.01 12.92 -26.09
C LEU A 31 -12.83 12.11 -25.58
N SER A 32 -12.90 10.79 -25.56
CA SER A 32 -11.81 9.87 -25.17
C SER A 32 -10.82 9.64 -26.32
N ARG A 33 -10.42 10.70 -27.03
CA ARG A 33 -9.57 10.60 -28.23
C ARG A 33 -8.11 10.98 -28.02
N TRP A 34 -7.69 11.26 -26.80
CA TRP A 34 -6.29 11.57 -26.56
C TRP A 34 -5.41 10.31 -26.64
N ASN A 35 -4.86 10.09 -27.82
CA ASN A 35 -3.91 9.01 -28.04
C ASN A 35 -2.51 9.45 -27.57
N ALA A 36 -2.34 9.54 -26.26
CA ALA A 36 -1.11 9.97 -25.63
C ALA A 36 0.06 9.02 -25.96
N LEU A 37 1.26 9.60 -26.10
CA LEU A 37 2.50 8.86 -26.25
C LEU A 37 2.68 7.86 -25.08
N ARG A 38 3.34 6.72 -25.36
CA ARG A 38 3.62 5.67 -24.38
C ARG A 38 4.24 6.21 -23.09
N GLY A 39 5.20 7.15 -23.19
CA GLY A 39 5.85 7.77 -22.02
C GLY A 39 4.87 8.53 -21.12
N VAL A 40 3.90 9.26 -21.70
CA VAL A 40 2.86 9.97 -20.95
C VAL A 40 1.95 8.99 -20.22
N ARG A 41 1.57 7.87 -20.88
CA ARG A 41 0.77 6.81 -20.23
C ARG A 41 1.50 6.18 -19.07
N VAL A 42 2.80 5.90 -19.21
CA VAL A 42 3.66 5.41 -18.12
C VAL A 42 3.70 6.43 -16.98
N GLY A 43 3.93 7.71 -17.29
CA GLY A 43 3.97 8.79 -16.30
C GLY A 43 2.65 8.92 -15.52
N LEU A 44 1.50 8.90 -16.22
CA LEU A 44 0.18 8.95 -15.58
C LEU A 44 -0.05 7.74 -14.66
N THR A 45 0.34 6.54 -15.08
CA THR A 45 0.17 5.32 -14.27
C THR A 45 1.07 5.35 -13.03
N VAL A 46 2.31 5.83 -13.16
CA VAL A 46 3.23 6.07 -12.03
C VAL A 46 2.64 7.10 -11.07
N ALA A 47 2.09 8.20 -11.59
CA ALA A 47 1.45 9.24 -10.79
C ALA A 47 0.23 8.71 -10.00
N VAL A 48 -0.59 7.85 -10.60
CA VAL A 48 -1.70 7.18 -9.91
C VAL A 48 -1.19 6.40 -8.70
N LEU A 49 -0.21 5.50 -8.89
CA LEU A 49 0.33 4.69 -7.81
C LEU A 49 0.94 5.56 -6.71
N LEU A 50 1.72 6.56 -7.12
CA LEU A 50 2.41 7.46 -6.19
C LEU A 50 1.40 8.24 -5.35
N LEU A 51 0.44 8.92 -5.99
CA LEU A 51 -0.55 9.73 -5.27
C LEU A 51 -1.45 8.88 -4.39
N LEU A 52 -1.99 7.76 -4.86
CA LEU A 52 -2.84 6.90 -4.02
C LEU A 52 -2.13 6.42 -2.76
N LEU A 53 -0.83 6.09 -2.84
CA LEU A 53 -0.07 5.63 -1.68
C LEU A 53 0.45 6.78 -0.81
N ILE A 54 0.62 7.97 -1.35
CA ILE A 54 0.80 9.21 -0.57
C ILE A 54 -0.45 9.41 0.30
N GLY A 55 -1.66 9.44 -0.29
CA GLY A 55 -2.92 9.65 0.42
C GLY A 55 -3.17 8.62 1.51
N ALA A 56 -2.87 7.35 1.23
CA ALA A 56 -3.00 6.27 2.21
C ALA A 56 -2.20 6.51 3.50
N ASN A 57 -1.10 7.26 3.42
CA ASN A 57 -0.17 7.48 4.54
C ASN A 57 -0.10 8.95 4.98
N LEU A 58 -0.90 9.82 4.39
CA LEU A 58 -0.98 11.25 4.69
C LEU A 58 -1.41 11.52 6.15
N ALA A 59 -2.27 10.65 6.71
CA ALA A 59 -2.78 10.74 8.08
C ALA A 59 -1.71 10.50 9.16
N THR A 60 -0.65 9.76 8.84
CA THR A 60 0.34 9.28 9.80
C THR A 60 0.88 10.37 10.74
N PRO A 61 1.40 11.52 10.26
CA PRO A 61 1.92 12.57 11.13
C PRO A 61 0.83 13.36 11.85
N LEU A 62 -0.42 13.20 11.45
CA LEU A 62 -1.56 13.95 11.97
C LEU A 62 -2.25 13.25 13.15
N TYR A 63 -1.94 11.98 13.42
CA TYR A 63 -2.55 11.24 14.51
C TYR A 63 -2.40 11.92 15.88
N PRO A 64 -1.24 12.50 16.27
CA PRO A 64 -1.16 13.24 17.54
C PRO A 64 -2.09 14.45 17.60
N ALA A 65 -2.25 15.18 16.49
CA ALA A 65 -3.17 16.33 16.42
C ALA A 65 -4.63 15.88 16.46
N LEU A 66 -4.98 14.77 15.80
CA LEU A 66 -6.31 14.16 15.86
C LEU A 66 -6.64 13.64 17.26
N GLN A 67 -5.67 13.02 17.94
CA GLN A 67 -5.81 12.60 19.34
C GLN A 67 -6.15 13.80 20.24
N ALA A 68 -5.40 14.90 20.10
CA ALA A 68 -5.64 16.11 20.88
C ALA A 68 -6.98 16.78 20.56
N ARG A 69 -7.39 16.83 19.27
CA ARG A 69 -8.61 17.48 18.80
C ARG A 69 -9.88 16.71 19.17
N LEU A 70 -9.87 15.38 19.03
CA LEU A 70 -11.06 14.54 19.16
C LEU A 70 -11.03 13.63 20.40
N GLY A 71 -10.04 13.79 21.29
CA GLY A 71 -9.88 12.94 22.48
C GLY A 71 -9.60 11.47 22.17
N LEU A 72 -8.97 11.17 21.02
CA LEU A 72 -8.72 9.80 20.59
C LEU A 72 -7.61 9.15 21.42
N THR A 73 -7.76 7.86 21.66
CA THR A 73 -6.77 7.04 22.34
C THR A 73 -5.74 6.44 21.34
N PRO A 74 -4.60 5.90 21.80
CA PRO A 74 -3.71 5.12 20.94
C PRO A 74 -4.40 3.93 20.25
N VAL A 75 -5.41 3.32 20.88
CA VAL A 75 -6.22 2.25 20.26
C VAL A 75 -6.96 2.78 19.04
N ASP A 76 -7.58 3.97 19.15
CA ASP A 76 -8.39 4.54 18.07
C ASP A 76 -7.53 4.78 16.81
N THR A 77 -6.30 5.28 16.97
CA THR A 77 -5.39 5.49 15.84
C THR A 77 -4.93 4.18 15.20
N THR A 78 -4.72 3.12 15.99
CA THR A 78 -4.42 1.79 15.45
C THR A 78 -5.62 1.16 14.75
N VAL A 79 -6.83 1.41 15.25
CA VAL A 79 -8.09 0.99 14.61
C VAL A 79 -8.26 1.70 13.27
N LEU A 80 -8.04 3.02 13.19
CA LEU A 80 -8.12 3.77 11.93
C LEU A 80 -7.19 3.22 10.86
N PHE A 81 -5.95 2.85 11.22
CA PHE A 81 -5.04 2.20 10.31
C PHE A 81 -5.53 0.79 9.91
N THR A 82 -6.02 0.04 10.87
CA THR A 82 -6.54 -1.32 10.67
C THR A 82 -7.74 -1.34 9.74
N VAL A 83 -8.70 -0.42 9.89
CA VAL A 83 -9.88 -0.29 9.01
C VAL A 83 -9.46 -0.08 7.56
N TYR A 84 -8.47 0.77 7.31
CA TYR A 84 -7.92 0.95 5.96
C TYR A 84 -7.41 -0.37 5.38
N VAL A 85 -6.62 -1.14 6.14
CA VAL A 85 -6.07 -2.42 5.69
C VAL A 85 -7.16 -3.47 5.47
N PHE A 86 -8.13 -3.58 6.39
CA PHE A 86 -9.24 -4.51 6.25
C PHE A 86 -10.18 -4.18 5.08
N ALA A 87 -10.27 -2.92 4.67
CA ALA A 87 -10.99 -2.53 3.47
C ALA A 87 -10.17 -2.81 2.19
N LEU A 88 -8.85 -2.62 2.24
CA LEU A 88 -7.95 -2.85 1.11
C LEU A 88 -7.82 -4.33 0.74
N VAL A 89 -7.59 -5.19 1.74
CA VAL A 89 -7.23 -6.61 1.53
C VAL A 89 -8.29 -7.40 0.77
N PRO A 90 -9.59 -7.37 1.14
CA PRO A 90 -10.63 -8.08 0.41
C PRO A 90 -10.75 -7.60 -1.04
N VAL A 91 -10.63 -6.29 -1.27
CA VAL A 91 -10.70 -5.72 -2.62
C VAL A 91 -9.51 -6.17 -3.45
N LEU A 92 -8.30 -6.10 -2.92
CA LEU A 92 -7.10 -6.56 -3.61
C LEU A 92 -7.18 -8.06 -3.95
N ALA A 93 -7.67 -8.89 -3.02
CA ALA A 93 -7.80 -10.33 -3.22
C ALA A 93 -8.93 -10.69 -4.22
N ALA A 94 -10.07 -10.02 -4.13
CA ALA A 94 -11.24 -10.33 -4.93
C ALA A 94 -11.18 -9.71 -6.34
N VAL A 95 -10.66 -8.49 -6.46
CA VAL A 95 -10.81 -7.64 -7.66
C VAL A 95 -9.52 -7.55 -8.47
N GLY A 96 -8.38 -8.00 -7.94
CA GLY A 96 -7.08 -7.86 -8.60
C GLY A 96 -7.03 -8.39 -10.04
N HIS A 97 -7.80 -9.45 -10.35
CA HIS A 97 -7.89 -10.03 -11.70
C HIS A 97 -8.95 -9.35 -12.60
N TRP A 98 -9.85 -8.51 -12.06
CA TRP A 98 -10.89 -7.85 -12.85
C TRP A 98 -10.30 -6.86 -13.85
N SER A 99 -9.13 -6.31 -13.57
CA SER A 99 -8.44 -5.42 -14.48
C SER A 99 -8.06 -6.09 -15.82
N ASP A 100 -7.89 -7.42 -15.82
CA ASP A 100 -7.63 -8.21 -17.04
C ASP A 100 -8.89 -8.36 -17.89
N GLN A 101 -10.07 -8.34 -17.27
CA GLN A 101 -11.37 -8.54 -17.92
C GLN A 101 -12.03 -7.21 -18.32
N LEU A 102 -12.03 -6.23 -17.42
CA LEU A 102 -12.71 -4.94 -17.60
C LEU A 102 -11.81 -3.89 -18.26
N GLY A 103 -10.50 -4.15 -18.29
CA GLY A 103 -9.48 -3.20 -18.70
C GLY A 103 -8.94 -2.36 -17.53
N ARG A 104 -7.67 -1.98 -17.62
CA ARG A 104 -6.93 -1.30 -16.53
C ARG A 104 -7.60 0.01 -16.10
N ARG A 105 -8.04 0.83 -17.08
CA ARG A 105 -8.69 2.12 -16.82
C ARG A 105 -10.02 2.00 -16.07
N ALA A 106 -10.78 0.95 -16.33
CA ALA A 106 -12.08 0.72 -15.69
C ALA A 106 -11.98 0.55 -14.17
N LEU A 107 -10.82 0.16 -13.65
CA LEU A 107 -10.57 0.08 -12.20
C LEU A 107 -9.80 1.30 -11.68
N VAL A 108 -8.84 1.83 -12.45
CA VAL A 108 -7.97 2.93 -12.02
C VAL A 108 -8.75 4.23 -11.85
N LEU A 109 -9.63 4.58 -12.79
CA LEU A 109 -10.36 5.84 -12.74
C LEU A 109 -11.34 5.92 -11.54
N PRO A 110 -12.22 4.90 -11.32
CA PRO A 110 -13.05 4.88 -10.11
C PRO A 110 -12.24 4.86 -8.81
N ALA A 111 -11.08 4.19 -8.79
CA ALA A 111 -10.22 4.18 -7.62
C ALA A 111 -9.69 5.58 -7.27
N VAL A 112 -9.26 6.37 -8.26
CA VAL A 112 -8.79 7.74 -8.04
C VAL A 112 -9.92 8.63 -7.53
N VAL A 113 -11.15 8.49 -8.08
CA VAL A 113 -12.34 9.21 -7.59
C VAL A 113 -12.68 8.79 -6.16
N LEU A 114 -12.72 7.49 -5.86
CA LEU A 114 -12.97 6.99 -4.51
C LEU A 114 -11.93 7.48 -3.51
N ALA A 115 -10.65 7.52 -3.89
CA ALA A 115 -9.61 8.07 -3.02
C ALA A 115 -9.87 9.54 -2.69
N SER A 116 -10.24 10.36 -3.69
CA SER A 116 -10.62 11.76 -3.47
C SER A 116 -11.82 11.89 -2.53
N VAL A 117 -12.85 11.04 -2.69
CA VAL A 117 -14.00 11.01 -1.78
C VAL A 117 -13.56 10.62 -0.37
N GLY A 118 -12.72 9.59 -0.22
CA GLY A 118 -12.18 9.18 1.06
C GLY A 118 -11.39 10.29 1.76
N ASP A 119 -10.62 11.06 1.02
CA ASP A 119 -9.89 12.22 1.53
C ASP A 119 -10.83 13.32 2.01
N LEU A 120 -11.86 13.65 1.24
CA LEU A 120 -12.85 14.66 1.61
C LEU A 120 -13.65 14.23 2.85
N VAL A 121 -14.06 12.96 2.93
CA VAL A 121 -14.70 12.41 4.13
C VAL A 121 -13.78 12.52 5.34
N PHE A 122 -12.49 12.16 5.19
CA PHE A 122 -11.52 12.25 6.27
C PHE A 122 -11.27 13.71 6.70
N ALA A 123 -11.17 14.65 5.75
CA ALA A 123 -10.96 16.06 5.99
C ALA A 123 -12.14 16.71 6.77
N SER A 124 -13.37 16.32 6.45
CA SER A 124 -14.59 16.85 7.09
C SER A 124 -14.97 16.15 8.39
N SER A 125 -14.21 15.14 8.82
CA SER A 125 -14.56 14.29 9.95
C SER A 125 -14.52 15.02 11.29
N SER A 126 -15.54 14.79 12.10
CA SER A 126 -15.72 15.28 13.46
C SER A 126 -15.79 14.15 14.50
N SER A 127 -15.79 12.91 14.05
CA SER A 127 -15.91 11.71 14.90
C SER A 127 -14.98 10.58 14.43
N LEU A 128 -14.69 9.62 15.33
CA LEU A 128 -13.92 8.41 15.01
C LEU A 128 -14.59 7.59 13.89
N GLY A 129 -15.93 7.52 13.88
CA GLY A 129 -16.67 6.78 12.86
C GLY A 129 -16.50 7.36 11.45
N GLU A 130 -16.54 8.68 11.32
CA GLU A 130 -16.32 9.38 10.05
C GLU A 130 -14.87 9.21 9.55
N LEU A 131 -13.89 9.35 10.46
CA LEU A 131 -12.49 9.07 10.15
C LEU A 131 -12.31 7.62 9.66
N ALA A 132 -12.95 6.65 10.33
CA ALA A 132 -12.91 5.25 9.94
C ALA A 132 -13.56 5.02 8.57
N LEU A 133 -14.69 5.68 8.27
CA LEU A 133 -15.33 5.64 6.95
C LEU A 133 -14.39 6.17 5.86
N GLY A 134 -13.77 7.33 6.08
CA GLY A 134 -12.78 7.89 5.15
C GLY A 134 -11.64 6.90 4.90
N ARG A 135 -11.10 6.26 5.96
CA ARG A 135 -10.05 5.24 5.87
C ARG A 135 -10.50 3.99 5.11
N ALA A 136 -11.75 3.54 5.32
CA ALA A 136 -12.29 2.40 4.58
C ALA A 136 -12.40 2.69 3.08
N VAL A 137 -12.92 3.87 2.71
CA VAL A 137 -13.03 4.30 1.31
C VAL A 137 -11.66 4.43 0.65
N GLN A 138 -10.67 5.02 1.34
CA GLN A 138 -9.28 5.07 0.87
C GLN A 138 -8.69 3.66 0.66
N GLY A 139 -8.95 2.72 1.61
CA GLY A 139 -8.50 1.33 1.50
C GLY A 139 -9.08 0.63 0.27
N ILE A 140 -10.39 0.77 0.02
CA ILE A 140 -11.05 0.24 -1.18
C ILE A 140 -10.39 0.81 -2.44
N ALA A 141 -10.16 2.13 -2.48
CA ALA A 141 -9.55 2.81 -3.62
C ALA A 141 -8.15 2.26 -3.94
N VAL A 142 -7.29 2.14 -2.93
CA VAL A 142 -5.94 1.58 -3.10
C VAL A 142 -5.97 0.11 -3.51
N GLY A 143 -6.89 -0.68 -2.94
CA GLY A 143 -7.10 -2.08 -3.32
C GLY A 143 -7.47 -2.25 -4.80
N LEU A 144 -8.37 -1.39 -5.32
CA LEU A 144 -8.77 -1.38 -6.73
C LEU A 144 -7.61 -1.02 -7.68
N ALA A 145 -6.82 -0.01 -7.33
CA ALA A 145 -5.84 0.56 -8.23
C ALA A 145 -4.51 -0.17 -8.25
N THR A 146 -4.03 -0.68 -7.11
CA THR A 146 -2.64 -1.17 -6.98
C THR A 146 -2.33 -2.30 -7.97
N GLY A 147 -3.21 -3.29 -8.05
CA GLY A 147 -3.07 -4.39 -9.01
C GLY A 147 -3.20 -3.92 -10.47
N ALA A 148 -4.22 -3.10 -10.74
CA ALA A 148 -4.52 -2.61 -12.09
C ALA A 148 -3.43 -1.71 -12.64
N ALA A 149 -2.88 -0.80 -11.83
CA ALA A 149 -1.82 0.12 -12.24
C ALA A 149 -0.47 -0.59 -12.43
N GLY A 150 -0.12 -1.54 -11.55
CA GLY A 150 1.07 -2.36 -11.74
C GLY A 150 1.03 -3.19 -13.03
N ALA A 151 -0.12 -3.79 -13.33
CA ALA A 151 -0.35 -4.52 -14.57
C ALA A 151 -0.34 -3.57 -15.80
N ALA A 152 -0.91 -2.35 -15.67
CA ALA A 152 -0.85 -1.35 -16.75
C ALA A 152 0.60 -0.95 -17.09
N LEU A 153 1.49 -0.83 -16.10
CA LEU A 153 2.91 -0.57 -16.35
C LEU A 153 3.60 -1.74 -17.08
N ALA A 154 3.25 -2.99 -16.73
CA ALA A 154 3.76 -4.17 -17.43
C ALA A 154 3.28 -4.20 -18.89
N ASP A 155 1.99 -3.92 -19.12
CA ASP A 155 1.41 -3.86 -20.48
C ASP A 155 2.01 -2.72 -21.32
N LEU A 156 2.34 -1.59 -20.70
CA LEU A 156 2.97 -0.45 -21.36
C LEU A 156 4.46 -0.67 -21.67
N LEU A 157 5.13 -1.57 -20.97
CA LEU A 157 6.57 -1.83 -21.08
C LEU A 157 6.89 -3.32 -21.30
N PRO A 158 6.29 -3.99 -22.31
CA PRO A 158 6.45 -5.43 -22.53
C PRO A 158 7.92 -5.80 -22.82
N ASP A 159 8.64 -4.93 -23.54
CA ASP A 159 10.05 -5.14 -23.90
C ASP A 159 11.02 -4.84 -22.74
N ARG A 160 10.52 -4.26 -21.63
CA ARG A 160 11.32 -3.82 -20.48
C ARG A 160 10.66 -4.19 -19.14
N PRO A 161 10.38 -5.48 -18.87
CA PRO A 161 9.63 -5.91 -17.69
C PRO A 161 10.33 -5.55 -16.37
N SER A 162 11.66 -5.50 -16.36
CA SER A 162 12.43 -5.06 -15.19
C SER A 162 12.25 -3.56 -14.89
N VAL A 163 12.08 -2.73 -15.91
CA VAL A 163 11.79 -1.29 -15.74
C VAL A 163 10.37 -1.11 -15.21
N ALA A 164 9.39 -1.83 -15.77
CA ALA A 164 8.01 -1.80 -15.27
C ALA A 164 7.95 -2.16 -13.78
N ALA A 165 8.60 -3.25 -13.37
CA ALA A 165 8.66 -3.67 -11.98
C ALA A 165 9.35 -2.63 -11.07
N LYS A 166 10.46 -2.02 -11.53
CA LYS A 166 11.15 -0.96 -10.78
C LYS A 166 10.29 0.29 -10.64
N LEU A 167 9.59 0.71 -11.68
CA LEU A 167 8.68 1.87 -11.64
C LEU A 167 7.50 1.62 -10.69
N THR A 168 6.90 0.42 -10.74
CA THR A 168 5.83 0.02 -9.82
C THR A 168 6.33 0.08 -8.38
N LEU A 169 7.50 -0.51 -8.09
CA LEU A 169 8.09 -0.51 -6.75
C LEU A 169 8.44 0.91 -6.30
N ALA A 170 9.10 1.70 -7.16
CA ALA A 170 9.51 3.07 -6.83
C ALA A 170 8.29 3.97 -6.56
N ALA A 171 7.24 3.88 -7.38
CA ALA A 171 6.01 4.65 -7.18
C ALA A 171 5.29 4.22 -5.90
N SER A 172 5.17 2.91 -5.66
CA SER A 172 4.48 2.39 -4.48
C SER A 172 5.23 2.71 -3.20
N ALA A 173 6.50 2.31 -3.12
CA ALA A 173 7.30 2.52 -1.92
C ALA A 173 7.63 4.01 -1.70
N GLY A 174 7.83 4.77 -2.80
CA GLY A 174 7.98 6.22 -2.77
C GLY A 174 6.74 6.92 -2.22
N GLY A 175 5.55 6.53 -2.68
CA GLY A 175 4.28 7.07 -2.17
C GLY A 175 4.09 6.81 -0.68
N VAL A 176 4.36 5.58 -0.24
CA VAL A 176 4.27 5.21 1.19
C VAL A 176 5.26 6.02 2.05
N ALA A 177 6.49 6.24 1.58
CA ALA A 177 7.50 7.00 2.31
C ALA A 177 7.26 8.53 2.28
N LEU A 178 6.79 9.07 1.16
CA LEU A 178 6.52 10.49 0.99
C LEU A 178 5.21 10.93 1.66
N GLY A 179 4.24 10.03 1.83
CA GLY A 179 2.95 10.33 2.44
C GLY A 179 3.08 11.04 3.79
N PRO A 180 3.79 10.47 4.77
CA PRO A 180 3.99 11.11 6.07
C PRO A 180 4.68 12.47 5.96
N LEU A 181 5.70 12.62 5.11
CA LEU A 181 6.43 13.88 4.94
C LEU A 181 5.53 14.98 4.37
N LEU A 182 4.76 14.64 3.33
CA LEU A 182 3.82 15.59 2.72
C LEU A 182 2.68 15.93 3.68
N GLY A 183 2.15 14.94 4.41
CA GLY A 183 1.15 15.17 5.45
C GLY A 183 1.64 16.17 6.50
N ALA A 184 2.87 16.00 6.98
CA ALA A 184 3.47 16.90 7.96
C ALA A 184 3.77 18.29 7.38
N ALA A 185 4.29 18.37 6.16
CA ALA A 185 4.62 19.64 5.52
C ALA A 185 3.35 20.48 5.25
N LEU A 186 2.27 19.83 4.80
CA LEU A 186 1.00 20.47 4.52
C LEU A 186 0.18 20.80 5.79
N ALA A 187 0.50 20.15 6.92
CA ALA A 187 -0.12 20.42 8.22
C ALA A 187 0.23 21.78 8.84
N SER A 188 1.15 22.54 8.23
CA SER A 188 1.58 23.86 8.71
C SER A 188 0.55 24.97 8.46
N GLY A 189 -0.59 24.68 7.82
CA GLY A 189 -1.67 25.63 7.52
C GLY A 189 -2.59 25.92 8.70
N LYS A 190 -3.66 26.71 8.43
CA LYS A 190 -4.66 27.10 9.43
C LYS A 190 -5.40 25.90 10.05
N ASP A 191 -5.63 24.86 9.26
CA ASP A 191 -6.19 23.59 9.73
C ASP A 191 -5.25 22.44 9.37
N PRO A 192 -4.51 21.90 10.35
CA PRO A 192 -3.51 20.85 10.14
C PRO A 192 -4.07 19.54 9.55
N VAL A 193 -5.37 19.29 9.72
CA VAL A 193 -6.00 18.05 9.26
C VAL A 193 -6.65 18.26 7.89
N VAL A 194 -7.38 19.35 7.69
CA VAL A 194 -8.14 19.61 6.47
C VAL A 194 -7.23 19.88 5.27
N THR A 195 -6.23 20.74 5.46
CA THR A 195 -5.37 21.22 4.35
C THR A 195 -4.68 20.08 3.59
N PRO A 196 -4.01 19.11 4.24
CA PRO A 196 -3.34 18.01 3.53
C PRO A 196 -4.29 17.18 2.67
N PHE A 197 -5.44 16.81 3.22
CA PHE A 197 -6.41 15.96 2.52
C PHE A 197 -7.15 16.71 1.41
N LEU A 198 -7.47 17.98 1.62
CA LEU A 198 -8.11 18.80 0.58
C LEU A 198 -7.17 18.97 -0.63
N LEU A 199 -5.91 19.34 -0.39
CA LEU A 199 -4.93 19.49 -1.47
C LEU A 199 -4.67 18.18 -2.19
N HIS A 200 -4.62 17.06 -1.46
CA HIS A 200 -4.44 15.75 -2.05
C HIS A 200 -5.67 15.33 -2.88
N ALA A 201 -6.89 15.57 -2.39
CA ALA A 201 -8.12 15.32 -3.15
C ALA A 201 -8.16 16.13 -4.46
N ILE A 202 -7.74 17.42 -4.41
CA ILE A 202 -7.63 18.27 -5.61
C ILE A 202 -6.60 17.68 -6.60
N ALA A 203 -5.44 17.22 -6.12
CA ALA A 203 -4.42 16.59 -6.98
C ALA A 203 -4.95 15.30 -7.64
N LEU A 204 -5.69 14.46 -6.91
CA LEU A 204 -6.33 13.27 -7.46
C LEU A 204 -7.40 13.61 -8.51
N LEU A 205 -8.27 14.60 -8.22
CA LEU A 205 -9.29 15.05 -9.18
C LEU A 205 -8.66 15.66 -10.43
N ALA A 206 -7.58 16.43 -10.28
CA ALA A 206 -6.82 16.94 -11.42
C ALA A 206 -6.23 15.80 -12.28
N LEU A 207 -5.77 14.72 -11.64
CA LEU A 207 -5.28 13.51 -12.34
C LEU A 207 -6.41 12.76 -13.06
N CYS A 208 -7.65 12.83 -12.57
CA CYS A 208 -8.81 12.21 -13.26
C CYS A 208 -9.03 12.77 -14.65
N VAL A 209 -8.74 14.08 -14.89
CA VAL A 209 -8.95 14.70 -16.19
C VAL A 209 -8.15 14.02 -17.31
N PRO A 210 -6.81 13.97 -17.25
CA PRO A 210 -6.04 13.28 -18.28
C PRO A 210 -6.36 11.78 -18.36
N LEU A 211 -6.64 11.11 -17.24
CA LEU A 211 -7.04 9.70 -17.24
C LEU A 211 -8.39 9.48 -17.94
N ALA A 212 -9.36 10.39 -17.75
CA ALA A 212 -10.65 10.33 -18.41
C ALA A 212 -10.57 10.62 -19.91
N LEU A 213 -9.67 11.50 -20.35
CA LEU A 213 -9.45 11.82 -21.75
C LEU A 213 -8.61 10.76 -22.49
N LEU A 214 -7.81 9.98 -21.77
CA LEU A 214 -6.90 9.00 -22.34
C LEU A 214 -7.66 7.93 -23.13
N HIS A 215 -7.21 7.63 -24.36
CA HIS A 215 -7.81 6.54 -25.15
C HIS A 215 -7.65 5.18 -24.43
N PRO A 216 -8.68 4.31 -24.32
CA PRO A 216 -8.64 3.06 -23.56
C PRO A 216 -7.54 2.09 -23.99
N ARG A 217 -7.17 2.10 -25.28
CA ARG A 217 -6.16 1.23 -25.87
C ARG A 217 -4.83 1.96 -26.05
N SER A 218 -3.73 1.27 -25.81
CA SER A 218 -2.40 1.80 -26.12
C SER A 218 -2.17 1.79 -27.64
N PRO A 219 -1.37 2.74 -28.18
CA PRO A 219 -0.98 2.71 -29.58
C PRO A 219 -0.38 1.34 -29.96
N GLY A 220 -0.86 0.74 -31.04
CA GLY A 220 -0.43 -0.57 -31.53
C GLY A 220 -1.20 -1.79 -30.98
N GLN A 221 -2.19 -1.60 -30.10
CA GLN A 221 -3.05 -2.68 -29.57
C GLN A 221 -4.41 -2.81 -30.29
N ASP A 222 -4.59 -2.14 -31.42
CA ASP A 222 -5.88 -2.08 -32.13
C ASP A 222 -6.35 -3.41 -32.73
N ALA A 223 -5.47 -4.42 -32.80
CA ALA A 223 -5.74 -5.73 -33.41
C ALA A 223 -6.31 -6.79 -32.44
N VAL A 224 -6.33 -6.51 -31.13
CA VAL A 224 -6.81 -7.50 -30.15
C VAL A 224 -8.31 -7.24 -29.87
N ALA A 225 -9.15 -8.23 -30.19
CA ALA A 225 -10.56 -8.19 -29.85
C ALA A 225 -10.76 -7.93 -28.33
N PRO A 226 -11.76 -7.12 -27.94
CA PRO A 226 -12.01 -6.92 -26.51
C PRO A 226 -12.31 -8.27 -25.85
N PRO A 227 -11.75 -8.54 -24.66
CA PRO A 227 -12.05 -9.78 -23.96
C PRO A 227 -13.55 -9.90 -23.72
N THR A 228 -14.10 -11.07 -23.99
CA THR A 228 -15.50 -11.37 -23.69
C THR A 228 -15.63 -11.47 -22.17
N VAL A 229 -16.32 -10.51 -21.55
CA VAL A 229 -16.53 -10.51 -20.10
C VAL A 229 -17.58 -11.57 -19.76
N SER A 230 -17.17 -12.63 -19.06
CA SER A 230 -18.07 -13.64 -18.51
C SER A 230 -18.24 -13.42 -17.01
N ARG A 231 -19.48 -13.59 -16.50
CA ARG A 231 -19.73 -13.53 -15.04
C ARG A 231 -18.92 -14.56 -14.26
N THR A 232 -18.58 -15.69 -14.84
CA THR A 232 -17.72 -16.72 -14.23
C THR A 232 -16.30 -16.24 -14.03
N ASN A 233 -15.81 -15.37 -14.90
CA ASN A 233 -14.46 -14.81 -14.84
C ASN A 233 -14.30 -13.68 -13.79
N LEU A 234 -15.41 -13.13 -13.28
CA LEU A 234 -15.42 -12.09 -12.24
C LEU A 234 -15.58 -12.68 -10.82
N ARG A 235 -15.70 -14.00 -10.67
CA ARG A 235 -15.75 -14.62 -9.33
C ARG A 235 -14.39 -14.47 -8.63
N PRO A 236 -14.40 -14.12 -7.33
CA PRO A 236 -13.17 -14.11 -6.54
C PRO A 236 -12.44 -15.46 -6.66
N ARG A 237 -11.16 -15.42 -6.93
CA ARG A 237 -10.35 -16.64 -6.96
C ARG A 237 -10.09 -17.10 -5.54
N ALA A 238 -10.25 -18.39 -5.28
CA ALA A 238 -9.92 -18.98 -3.98
C ALA A 238 -8.43 -18.79 -3.68
N LEU A 239 -8.12 -18.46 -2.42
CA LEU A 239 -6.74 -18.41 -1.95
C LEU A 239 -6.12 -19.81 -2.03
N SER A 240 -4.87 -19.90 -2.48
CA SER A 240 -4.18 -21.19 -2.63
C SER A 240 -2.73 -21.12 -2.16
N LEU A 241 -2.21 -22.26 -1.74
CA LEU A 241 -0.81 -22.42 -1.37
C LEU A 241 -0.10 -23.26 -2.42
N PRO A 242 1.16 -22.97 -2.76
CA PRO A 242 1.91 -23.78 -3.71
C PRO A 242 2.15 -25.18 -3.14
N LYS A 243 2.05 -26.19 -4.00
CA LYS A 243 2.36 -27.59 -3.62
C LYS A 243 3.86 -27.78 -3.51
N GLN A 244 4.61 -27.26 -4.48
CA GLN A 244 6.08 -27.22 -4.46
C GLN A 244 6.58 -25.92 -3.86
N GLY A 245 7.72 -25.95 -3.14
CA GLY A 245 8.29 -24.75 -2.51
C GLY A 245 7.48 -24.16 -1.36
N ARG A 246 6.51 -24.91 -0.79
CA ARG A 246 5.63 -24.45 0.30
C ARG A 246 6.41 -23.88 1.50
N GLY A 247 7.56 -24.47 1.85
CA GLY A 247 8.40 -23.98 2.94
C GLY A 247 8.95 -22.57 2.67
N VAL A 248 9.44 -22.32 1.46
CA VAL A 248 9.92 -20.98 1.05
C VAL A 248 8.78 -19.98 1.00
N PHE A 249 7.61 -20.38 0.53
CA PHE A 249 6.41 -19.55 0.50
C PHE A 249 5.97 -19.15 1.91
N LEU A 250 5.90 -20.10 2.84
CA LEU A 250 5.52 -19.82 4.24
C LEU A 250 6.55 -18.94 4.95
N LEU A 251 7.86 -19.15 4.69
CA LEU A 251 8.90 -18.26 5.20
C LEU A 251 8.76 -16.84 4.66
N ALA A 252 8.47 -16.69 3.37
CA ALA A 252 8.25 -15.38 2.78
C ALA A 252 6.99 -14.71 3.33
N ALA A 253 5.91 -15.46 3.53
CA ALA A 253 4.67 -14.97 4.13
C ALA A 253 4.88 -14.53 5.58
N ALA A 254 5.57 -15.33 6.41
CA ALA A 254 5.87 -15.01 7.79
C ALA A 254 6.82 -13.81 7.92
N THR A 255 7.86 -13.74 7.08
CA THR A 255 8.76 -12.58 7.04
C THR A 255 8.00 -11.32 6.59
N GLY A 256 7.14 -11.45 5.58
CA GLY A 256 6.27 -10.35 5.15
C GLY A 256 5.33 -9.89 6.26
N PHE A 257 4.72 -10.82 6.99
CA PHE A 257 3.87 -10.53 8.14
C PHE A 257 4.60 -9.71 9.21
N VAL A 258 5.79 -10.15 9.65
CA VAL A 258 6.59 -9.41 10.64
C VAL A 258 7.06 -8.06 10.10
N SER A 259 7.51 -8.02 8.84
CA SER A 259 7.93 -6.79 8.17
C SER A 259 6.82 -5.74 8.13
N TYR A 260 5.62 -6.15 7.77
CA TYR A 260 4.47 -5.24 7.71
C TYR A 260 3.89 -4.93 9.09
N ALA A 261 4.08 -5.79 10.10
CA ALA A 261 3.79 -5.44 11.48
C ALA A 261 4.65 -4.24 11.94
N VAL A 262 5.93 -4.24 11.60
CA VAL A 262 6.82 -3.10 11.86
C VAL A 262 6.33 -1.85 11.10
N PHE A 263 5.96 -1.96 9.82
CA PHE A 263 5.40 -0.84 9.06
C PHE A 263 4.12 -0.29 9.71
N GLY A 264 3.21 -1.17 10.14
CA GLY A 264 1.97 -0.78 10.80
C GLY A 264 2.22 0.02 12.08
N VAL A 265 3.14 -0.43 12.94
CA VAL A 265 3.51 0.26 14.18
C VAL A 265 4.16 1.62 13.86
N TYR A 266 5.04 1.69 12.87
CA TYR A 266 5.66 2.96 12.47
C TYR A 266 4.65 3.95 11.87
N LEU A 267 3.70 3.49 11.09
CA LEU A 267 2.70 4.35 10.47
C LEU A 267 1.59 4.79 11.44
N SER A 268 1.38 4.04 12.53
CA SER A 268 0.30 4.34 13.49
C SER A 268 0.78 5.00 14.78
N LEU A 269 1.90 4.54 15.35
CA LEU A 269 2.35 4.93 16.70
C LEU A 269 3.72 5.64 16.73
N ALA A 270 4.60 5.45 15.73
CA ALA A 270 5.91 6.11 15.74
C ALA A 270 5.85 7.64 15.77
N PRO A 271 4.87 8.33 15.15
CA PRO A 271 4.74 9.77 15.31
C PRO A 271 4.55 10.21 16.76
N SER A 272 3.68 9.50 17.51
CA SER A 272 3.46 9.79 18.93
C SER A 272 4.67 9.42 19.78
N TYR A 273 5.37 8.32 19.46
CA TYR A 273 6.62 7.94 20.12
C TYR A 273 7.73 8.97 19.89
N ALA A 274 7.92 9.41 18.65
CA ALA A 274 8.90 10.44 18.33
C ALA A 274 8.57 11.78 19.00
N ALA A 275 7.30 12.18 19.05
CA ALA A 275 6.86 13.40 19.70
C ALA A 275 7.19 13.37 21.21
N SER A 276 6.97 12.23 21.88
CA SER A 276 7.28 12.06 23.31
C SER A 276 8.78 12.06 23.59
N LEU A 277 9.59 11.36 22.76
CA LEU A 277 11.04 11.26 22.95
C LEU A 277 11.77 12.58 22.63
N LEU A 278 11.34 13.28 21.58
CA LEU A 278 11.95 14.53 21.13
C LEU A 278 11.37 15.76 21.84
N HIS A 279 10.40 15.58 22.74
CA HIS A 279 9.68 16.66 23.43
C HIS A 279 9.18 17.73 22.45
N THR A 280 8.66 17.34 21.29
CA THR A 280 8.24 18.25 20.22
C THR A 280 6.82 17.95 19.76
N LYS A 281 6.11 19.02 19.40
CA LYS A 281 4.79 18.92 18.73
C LYS A 281 4.91 19.02 17.21
N ALA A 282 6.10 19.16 16.66
CA ALA A 282 6.31 19.29 15.23
C ALA A 282 5.96 17.99 14.47
N PRO A 283 4.97 17.99 13.58
CA PRO A 283 4.55 16.79 12.84
C PRO A 283 5.68 16.17 12.02
N LEU A 284 6.65 16.98 11.56
CA LEU A 284 7.80 16.53 10.80
C LEU A 284 8.72 15.57 11.57
N ALA A 285 8.78 15.66 12.89
CA ALA A 285 9.61 14.75 13.69
C ALA A 285 9.12 13.29 13.56
N GLY A 286 7.82 13.07 13.77
CA GLY A 286 7.21 11.75 13.61
C GLY A 286 7.17 11.27 12.15
N ALA A 287 6.86 12.19 11.22
CA ALA A 287 6.91 11.92 9.80
C ALA A 287 8.29 11.48 9.34
N GLY A 288 9.35 12.15 9.82
CA GLY A 288 10.73 11.83 9.50
C GLY A 288 11.11 10.41 9.93
N VAL A 289 10.73 9.99 11.13
CA VAL A 289 11.00 8.63 11.63
C VAL A 289 10.33 7.57 10.76
N ALA A 290 9.05 7.75 10.42
CA ALA A 290 8.34 6.85 9.53
C ALA A 290 8.94 6.84 8.12
N ALA A 291 9.25 8.01 7.57
CA ALA A 291 9.86 8.14 6.25
C ALA A 291 11.27 7.53 6.16
N LEU A 292 12.07 7.62 7.22
CA LEU A 292 13.39 6.98 7.28
C LEU A 292 13.28 5.46 7.22
N LEU A 293 12.38 4.85 7.98
CA LEU A 293 12.17 3.41 7.90
C LEU A 293 11.68 2.99 6.51
N LEU A 294 10.62 3.63 6.01
CA LEU A 294 9.99 3.27 4.75
C LEU A 294 10.89 3.60 3.55
N GLY A 295 11.56 4.75 3.59
CA GLY A 295 12.48 5.19 2.54
C GLY A 295 13.73 4.32 2.45
N SER A 296 14.34 3.97 3.59
CA SER A 296 15.49 3.06 3.62
C SER A 296 15.13 1.64 3.18
N SER A 297 13.92 1.17 3.53
CA SER A 297 13.40 -0.09 3.00
C SER A 297 13.21 -0.05 1.48
N ALA A 298 12.60 1.02 0.96
CA ALA A 298 12.42 1.23 -0.47
C ALA A 298 13.77 1.29 -1.20
N ALA A 299 14.72 2.05 -0.68
CA ALA A 299 16.06 2.16 -1.25
C ALA A 299 16.78 0.81 -1.27
N ALA A 300 16.74 0.06 -0.17
CA ALA A 300 17.30 -1.28 -0.11
C ALA A 300 16.66 -2.22 -1.13
N GLN A 301 15.33 -2.18 -1.30
CA GLN A 301 14.63 -2.99 -2.30
C GLN A 301 14.99 -2.61 -3.75
N LEU A 302 15.18 -1.32 -4.03
CA LEU A 302 15.53 -0.84 -5.38
C LEU A 302 16.99 -1.12 -5.74
N LEU A 303 17.90 -0.95 -4.77
CA LEU A 303 19.35 -1.10 -4.96
C LEU A 303 19.82 -2.55 -4.83
N ALA A 304 19.13 -3.40 -4.06
CA ALA A 304 19.51 -4.79 -3.87
C ALA A 304 19.50 -5.55 -5.20
N ARG A 305 20.56 -6.32 -5.43
CA ARG A 305 20.60 -7.26 -6.55
C ARG A 305 19.76 -8.50 -6.24
N PRO A 306 19.05 -9.06 -7.24
CA PRO A 306 18.35 -10.34 -7.07
C PRO A 306 19.35 -11.41 -6.62
N THR A 307 19.05 -12.06 -5.51
CA THR A 307 19.92 -13.11 -4.97
C THR A 307 19.08 -14.28 -4.45
N ARG A 308 19.64 -15.49 -4.56
CA ARG A 308 19.11 -16.70 -3.92
C ARG A 308 19.94 -17.11 -2.70
N ALA A 309 20.90 -16.29 -2.30
CA ALA A 309 21.73 -16.53 -1.12
C ALA A 309 20.90 -16.41 0.16
N ARG A 310 20.80 -17.49 0.92
CA ARG A 310 20.01 -17.59 2.16
C ARG A 310 20.54 -16.70 3.29
N ALA A 311 21.82 -16.35 3.22
CA ALA A 311 22.40 -15.42 4.17
C ALA A 311 21.77 -14.03 4.10
N VAL A 312 21.32 -13.58 2.91
CA VAL A 312 20.76 -12.24 2.73
C VAL A 312 19.47 -12.03 3.54
N PRO A 313 18.43 -12.88 3.44
CA PRO A 313 17.25 -12.71 4.28
C PRO A 313 17.56 -12.94 5.77
N ALA A 314 18.46 -13.85 6.12
CA ALA A 314 18.85 -14.07 7.52
C ALA A 314 19.52 -12.83 8.14
N LEU A 315 20.50 -12.23 7.44
CA LEU A 315 21.15 -10.99 7.84
C LEU A 315 20.16 -9.81 7.88
N GLY A 316 19.24 -9.73 6.92
CA GLY A 316 18.19 -8.72 6.93
C GLY A 316 17.28 -8.85 8.14
N MET A 317 16.89 -10.08 8.53
CA MET A 317 16.08 -10.30 9.73
C MET A 317 16.86 -9.97 11.02
N ALA A 318 18.14 -10.32 11.11
CA ALA A 318 18.97 -9.95 12.23
C ALA A 318 19.18 -8.42 12.34
N GLY A 319 19.41 -7.75 11.22
CA GLY A 319 19.50 -6.29 11.17
C GLY A 319 18.20 -5.58 11.52
N LEU A 320 17.02 -6.13 11.14
CA LEU A 320 15.72 -5.63 11.56
C LEU A 320 15.56 -5.74 13.09
N ALA A 321 15.91 -6.89 13.67
CA ALA A 321 15.86 -7.08 15.13
C ALA A 321 16.78 -6.08 15.86
N LEU A 322 18.01 -5.88 15.38
CA LEU A 322 18.96 -4.92 15.93
C LEU A 322 18.43 -3.48 15.81
N GLY A 323 17.90 -3.10 14.66
CA GLY A 323 17.31 -1.78 14.44
C GLY A 323 16.16 -1.48 15.39
N LEU A 324 15.26 -2.45 15.61
CA LEU A 324 14.19 -2.32 16.60
C LEU A 324 14.74 -2.18 18.02
N GLY A 325 15.79 -2.93 18.37
CA GLY A 325 16.48 -2.80 19.66
C GLY A 325 17.06 -1.41 19.87
N LEU A 326 17.68 -0.81 18.83
CA LEU A 326 18.19 0.56 18.90
C LEU A 326 17.08 1.59 19.12
N VAL A 327 15.92 1.40 18.48
CA VAL A 327 14.76 2.30 18.69
C VAL A 327 14.20 2.20 20.11
N VAL A 328 14.17 1.00 20.70
CA VAL A 328 13.80 0.82 22.11
C VAL A 328 14.84 1.49 23.04
N LEU A 329 16.12 1.24 22.77
CA LEU A 329 17.20 1.84 23.53
C LEU A 329 17.18 3.37 23.47
N ALA A 330 16.80 3.95 22.32
CA ALA A 330 16.63 5.39 22.18
C ALA A 330 15.68 5.98 23.23
N GLY A 331 14.58 5.27 23.51
CA GLY A 331 13.60 5.71 24.51
C GLY A 331 14.09 5.60 25.93
N TYR A 332 14.73 4.50 26.31
CA TYR A 332 15.25 4.31 27.67
C TYR A 332 16.50 5.15 27.95
N ALA A 333 17.37 5.34 26.96
CA ALA A 333 18.58 6.14 27.10
C ALA A 333 18.36 7.64 26.84
N HIS A 334 17.18 8.04 26.37
CA HIS A 334 16.87 9.41 25.93
C HIS A 334 17.83 9.95 24.86
N VAL A 335 18.27 9.09 23.91
CA VAL A 335 19.20 9.43 22.84
C VAL A 335 18.49 9.42 21.48
N PRO A 336 18.04 10.59 20.96
CA PRO A 336 17.29 10.67 19.69
C PRO A 336 18.05 10.11 18.49
N ALA A 337 19.38 10.20 18.46
CA ALA A 337 20.20 9.67 17.37
C ALA A 337 19.97 8.16 17.15
N LEU A 338 19.74 7.40 18.22
CA LEU A 338 19.46 5.96 18.15
C LEU A 338 18.10 5.67 17.51
N LEU A 339 17.11 6.56 17.70
CA LEU A 339 15.81 6.44 17.03
C LEU A 339 15.96 6.52 15.51
N PHE A 340 16.69 7.52 15.01
CA PHE A 340 16.92 7.71 13.59
C PHE A 340 17.80 6.60 12.99
N ALA A 341 18.93 6.28 13.64
CA ALA A 341 19.82 5.22 13.19
C ALA A 341 19.14 3.84 13.19
N GLY A 342 18.39 3.53 14.25
CA GLY A 342 17.63 2.30 14.37
C GLY A 342 16.54 2.19 13.30
N SER A 343 15.85 3.29 12.98
CA SER A 343 14.82 3.31 11.93
C SER A 343 15.41 3.07 10.55
N VAL A 344 16.56 3.67 10.22
CA VAL A 344 17.25 3.44 8.94
C VAL A 344 17.74 1.99 8.86
N LEU A 345 18.37 1.48 9.92
CA LEU A 345 18.85 0.10 9.95
C LEU A 345 17.70 -0.90 9.82
N ALA A 346 16.63 -0.71 10.59
CA ALA A 346 15.44 -1.58 10.54
C ALA A 346 14.82 -1.58 9.13
N GLY A 347 14.64 -0.40 8.52
CA GLY A 347 14.05 -0.28 7.19
C GLY A 347 14.93 -0.92 6.11
N ALA A 348 16.21 -0.61 6.04
CA ALA A 348 17.11 -1.17 5.04
C ALA A 348 17.21 -2.69 5.16
N SER A 349 17.31 -3.20 6.37
CA SER A 349 17.39 -4.64 6.68
C SER A 349 16.11 -5.37 6.31
N GLN A 350 14.95 -4.79 6.66
CA GLN A 350 13.63 -5.29 6.27
C GLN A 350 13.49 -5.35 4.73
N GLY A 351 13.87 -4.28 4.04
CA GLY A 351 13.79 -4.23 2.57
C GLY A 351 14.62 -5.31 1.89
N MET A 352 15.82 -5.59 2.38
CA MET A 352 16.66 -6.69 1.87
C MET A 352 16.05 -8.06 2.12
N ALA A 353 15.57 -8.32 3.35
CA ALA A 353 14.98 -9.61 3.71
C ALA A 353 13.71 -9.89 2.90
N PHE A 354 12.80 -8.92 2.86
CA PHE A 354 11.53 -9.04 2.14
C PHE A 354 11.75 -9.27 0.66
N ARG A 355 12.60 -8.47 0.00
CA ARG A 355 12.88 -8.63 -1.43
C ARG A 355 13.47 -10.01 -1.74
N ALA A 356 14.45 -10.48 -0.95
CA ALA A 356 15.09 -11.77 -1.19
C ALA A 356 14.07 -12.92 -1.08
N LEU A 357 13.30 -12.98 0.00
CA LEU A 357 12.29 -14.03 0.21
C LEU A 357 11.12 -13.94 -0.76
N PHE A 358 10.65 -12.73 -1.07
CA PHE A 358 9.60 -12.52 -2.07
C PHE A 358 10.05 -13.02 -3.46
N THR A 359 11.30 -12.76 -3.84
CA THR A 359 11.86 -13.25 -5.10
C THR A 359 11.94 -14.78 -5.13
N MET A 360 12.38 -15.39 -4.02
CA MET A 360 12.45 -16.86 -3.90
C MET A 360 11.06 -17.50 -3.93
N ALA A 361 10.10 -16.93 -3.20
CA ALA A 361 8.71 -17.40 -3.18
C ALA A 361 8.05 -17.27 -4.57
N SER A 362 8.25 -16.13 -5.24
CA SER A 362 7.68 -15.88 -6.58
C SER A 362 8.20 -16.85 -7.64
N ALA A 363 9.43 -17.33 -7.48
CA ALA A 363 10.01 -18.35 -8.36
C ALA A 363 9.44 -19.77 -8.16
N ALA A 364 8.83 -20.02 -7.00
CA ALA A 364 8.23 -21.31 -6.64
C ALA A 364 6.71 -21.37 -6.93
N LEU A 365 6.11 -20.30 -7.47
CA LEU A 365 4.68 -20.25 -7.75
C LEU A 365 4.34 -21.07 -9.00
N GLU A 366 3.22 -21.79 -8.92
CA GLU A 366 2.65 -22.55 -10.03
C GLU A 366 2.07 -21.59 -11.09
N PRO A 367 2.41 -21.73 -12.39
CA PRO A 367 1.98 -20.79 -13.44
C PRO A 367 0.47 -20.56 -13.45
N ASP A 368 -0.33 -21.64 -13.37
CA ASP A 368 -1.80 -21.59 -13.45
C ASP A 368 -2.44 -20.97 -12.18
N LEU A 369 -1.79 -21.06 -11.03
CA LEU A 369 -2.27 -20.58 -9.74
C LEU A 369 -1.52 -19.34 -9.24
N ARG A 370 -0.60 -18.81 -10.02
CA ARG A 370 0.31 -17.72 -9.61
C ARG A 370 -0.42 -16.51 -9.03
N ALA A 371 -1.52 -16.07 -9.67
CA ALA A 371 -2.29 -14.93 -9.19
C ALA A 371 -2.94 -15.20 -7.82
N SER A 372 -3.54 -16.39 -7.64
CA SER A 372 -4.16 -16.82 -6.39
C SER A 372 -3.14 -16.95 -5.26
N GLN A 373 -1.98 -17.55 -5.55
CA GLN A 373 -0.89 -17.72 -4.59
C GLN A 373 -0.25 -16.39 -4.19
N LEU A 374 -0.06 -15.46 -5.12
CA LEU A 374 0.38 -14.08 -4.80
C LEU A 374 -0.65 -13.34 -3.96
N SER A 375 -1.94 -13.48 -4.26
CA SER A 375 -3.00 -12.88 -3.42
C SER A 375 -2.97 -13.44 -2.00
N THR A 376 -2.76 -14.75 -1.84
CA THR A 376 -2.60 -15.39 -0.53
C THR A 376 -1.41 -14.80 0.24
N LEU A 377 -0.27 -14.64 -0.44
CA LEU A 377 0.92 -14.02 0.16
C LEU A 377 0.62 -12.60 0.65
N TRP A 378 0.01 -11.77 -0.20
CA TRP A 378 -0.31 -10.40 0.15
C TRP A 378 -1.35 -10.28 1.27
N VAL A 379 -2.36 -11.16 1.31
CA VAL A 379 -3.32 -11.21 2.43
C VAL A 379 -2.59 -11.43 3.76
N VAL A 380 -1.69 -12.42 3.83
CA VAL A 380 -0.91 -12.68 5.05
C VAL A 380 -0.02 -11.50 5.43
N VAL A 381 0.65 -10.90 4.45
CA VAL A 381 1.54 -9.75 4.64
C VAL A 381 0.76 -8.54 5.18
N TYR A 382 -0.40 -8.21 4.60
CA TYR A 382 -1.23 -7.10 5.07
C TYR A 382 -1.88 -7.36 6.45
N LEU A 383 -2.25 -8.61 6.76
CA LEU A 383 -2.71 -8.96 8.10
C LEU A 383 -1.63 -8.69 9.16
N GLY A 384 -0.35 -8.83 8.80
CA GLY A 384 0.77 -8.41 9.63
C GLY A 384 0.71 -6.94 9.98
N SER A 385 0.37 -6.05 9.05
CA SER A 385 0.30 -4.60 9.30
C SER A 385 -0.92 -4.16 10.11
N SER A 386 -1.87 -5.03 10.40
CA SER A 386 -3.12 -4.66 11.07
C SER A 386 -3.35 -5.39 12.40
N LEU A 387 -3.21 -6.71 12.44
CA LEU A 387 -3.53 -7.47 13.66
C LEU A 387 -2.62 -7.13 14.85
N PRO A 388 -1.26 -7.14 14.71
CA PRO A 388 -0.39 -6.86 15.85
C PRO A 388 -0.50 -5.43 16.38
N ILE A 389 -0.76 -4.44 15.51
CA ILE A 389 -0.77 -3.04 15.93
C ILE A 389 -1.95 -2.70 16.84
N VAL A 390 -3.09 -3.39 16.68
CA VAL A 390 -4.24 -3.22 17.61
C VAL A 390 -3.84 -3.65 19.01
N ALA A 391 -3.15 -4.78 19.15
CA ALA A 391 -2.63 -5.22 20.44
C ALA A 391 -1.63 -4.21 21.03
N VAL A 392 -0.74 -3.65 20.18
CA VAL A 392 0.20 -2.60 20.61
C VAL A 392 -0.54 -1.32 21.01
N GLY A 393 -1.65 -0.97 20.35
CA GLY A 393 -2.52 0.14 20.74
C GLY A 393 -3.10 -0.03 22.15
N PHE A 394 -3.60 -1.23 22.47
CA PHE A 394 -4.09 -1.55 23.83
C PHE A 394 -2.96 -1.48 24.87
N LEU A 395 -1.79 -2.03 24.56
CA LEU A 395 -0.62 -1.93 25.44
C LEU A 395 -0.20 -0.46 25.64
N ALA A 396 -0.19 0.35 24.57
CA ALA A 396 0.15 1.76 24.66
C ALA A 396 -0.84 2.56 25.52
N ARG A 397 -2.12 2.21 25.45
CA ARG A 397 -3.15 2.81 26.31
C ARG A 397 -2.97 2.41 27.79
N ALA A 398 -2.62 1.15 28.07
CA ALA A 398 -2.52 0.63 29.43
C ALA A 398 -1.20 0.99 30.12
N TYR A 399 -0.08 0.96 29.40
CA TYR A 399 1.28 1.03 29.97
C TYR A 399 2.11 2.18 29.41
N GLY A 400 1.58 2.95 28.45
CA GLY A 400 2.31 4.01 27.74
C GLY A 400 3.02 3.50 26.48
N ILE A 401 3.46 4.45 25.64
CA ILE A 401 3.96 4.17 24.28
C ILE A 401 5.30 3.42 24.31
N LEU A 402 6.25 3.78 25.20
CA LEU A 402 7.57 3.16 25.24
C LEU A 402 7.53 1.69 25.67
N PRO A 403 6.85 1.28 26.77
CA PRO A 403 6.68 -0.14 27.12
C PRO A 403 5.96 -0.95 26.05
N ALA A 404 4.94 -0.38 25.41
CA ALA A 404 4.21 -1.04 24.35
C ALA A 404 5.10 -1.29 23.12
N PHE A 405 5.90 -0.28 22.74
CA PHE A 405 6.85 -0.42 21.64
C PHE A 405 7.96 -1.42 21.98
N ALA A 406 8.48 -1.41 23.22
CA ALA A 406 9.49 -2.35 23.69
C ALA A 406 8.98 -3.81 23.67
N THR A 407 7.74 -4.04 24.12
CA THR A 407 7.11 -5.35 24.05
C THR A 407 6.97 -5.83 22.60
N PHE A 408 6.44 -4.97 21.73
CA PHE A 408 6.33 -5.29 20.31
C PHE A 408 7.69 -5.60 19.69
N ALA A 409 8.71 -4.75 19.94
CA ALA A 409 10.06 -4.91 19.41
C ALA A 409 10.70 -6.23 19.87
N SER A 410 10.50 -6.63 21.13
CA SER A 410 11.00 -7.90 21.67
C SER A 410 10.37 -9.10 20.96
N VAL A 411 9.04 -9.11 20.79
CA VAL A 411 8.32 -10.16 20.06
C VAL A 411 8.75 -10.19 18.59
N ALA A 412 8.79 -9.03 17.93
CA ALA A 412 9.22 -8.93 16.54
C ALA A 412 10.68 -9.36 16.36
N ALA A 413 11.60 -8.96 17.24
CA ALA A 413 13.00 -9.38 17.20
C ALA A 413 13.15 -10.89 17.35
N THR A 414 12.44 -11.51 18.30
CA THR A 414 12.42 -12.96 18.46
C THR A 414 11.92 -13.66 17.20
N ALA A 415 10.82 -13.18 16.61
CA ALA A 415 10.30 -13.69 15.36
C ALA A 415 11.33 -13.51 14.20
N CYS A 416 12.00 -12.36 14.13
CA CYS A 416 13.03 -12.10 13.14
C CYS A 416 14.19 -13.09 13.27
N LEU A 417 14.73 -13.31 14.46
CA LEU A 417 15.84 -14.22 14.69
C LEU A 417 15.47 -15.68 14.38
N THR A 418 14.28 -16.11 14.78
CA THR A 418 13.77 -17.47 14.47
C THR A 418 13.56 -17.66 12.97
N LEU A 419 12.96 -16.69 12.26
CA LEU A 419 12.77 -16.75 10.82
C LEU A 419 14.12 -16.68 10.08
N GLY A 420 15.05 -15.85 10.54
CA GLY A 420 16.41 -15.79 10.01
C GLY A 420 17.14 -17.14 10.11
N ALA A 421 17.07 -17.79 11.28
CA ALA A 421 17.62 -19.13 11.48
C ALA A 421 16.92 -20.19 10.58
N ALA A 422 15.60 -20.08 10.43
CA ALA A 422 14.82 -20.98 9.57
C ALA A 422 15.23 -20.83 8.09
N THR A 423 15.52 -19.62 7.59
CA THR A 423 15.98 -19.42 6.21
C THR A 423 17.30 -20.12 5.92
N LEU A 424 18.22 -20.19 6.90
CA LEU A 424 19.48 -20.88 6.77
C LEU A 424 19.34 -22.42 6.71
N ARG A 425 18.32 -22.95 7.39
CA ARG A 425 18.04 -24.40 7.49
C ARG A 425 17.20 -24.98 6.36
N THR A 426 16.47 -24.14 5.62
CA THR A 426 15.57 -24.62 4.55
C THR A 426 16.37 -25.35 3.46
N LYS A 427 16.08 -26.64 3.19
CA LYS A 427 16.70 -27.39 2.10
C LYS A 427 16.22 -26.84 0.74
N ARG A 428 17.07 -26.98 -0.29
CA ARG A 428 16.73 -26.60 -1.68
C ARG A 428 15.61 -27.44 -2.23
#